data_21b596cc2da78c19866364c1ce12dd5e
#
_entry.id   21b596cc2da78c19866364c1ce12dd5e
#
_cell.length_a   1.000
_cell.length_b   1.000
_cell.length_c   1.000
_cell.angle_alpha   90.00
_cell.angle_beta   90.00
_cell.angle_gamma   90.00
#
_symmetry.space_group_name_H-M   'P 1'
#
loop_
_entity.id
_entity.type
_entity.pdbx_description
1 polymer ?
#
loop_
_entity_poly.entity_id
_entity_poly.type
_entity_poly.pdbx_seq_one_letter_code
_entity_poly.pdbx_strand_id
1 'polypeptide(L)'
;MAENSVSSPDSSGVSLPSSSSASDSLFSRLASCLIVFLIGGIIAAIIFAYPITAVVWANFMPKIGPENLGTKVLVQGAPVVVGIALLPVLLASLYKSLSNSTVAGLAIILIIVEVFCLILAPLLGAGKPVADAISGPDVIAIKSCDNYTQTEIDRYVSRSLSGKRKTNFRYAIKFDLVTTRNEAIHFDFDIDTKNNPELYAPLVKFCKDKGTNAILKRYPRTQIIQDFIVKG
;
A
#
# COMPACT_ATOMS: atom_id res chain seq x y z
N MET A 1 -95.86 -41.11 -5.66
CA MET A 1 -95.06 -40.62 -4.58
C MET A 1 -93.76 -40.09 -5.22
N ALA A 2 -93.65 -38.79 -5.34
CA ALA A 2 -92.56 -38.10 -6.00
C ALA A 2 -91.74 -37.40 -4.89
N GLU A 3 -90.43 -37.70 -4.86
CA GLU A 3 -89.49 -37.02 -3.97
C GLU A 3 -88.62 -36.05 -4.76
N ASN A 4 -88.78 -34.77 -4.45
CA ASN A 4 -88.07 -33.69 -5.03
C ASN A 4 -86.64 -33.59 -4.35
N SER A 5 -85.58 -33.78 -5.10
CA SER A 5 -84.26 -33.43 -4.66
C SER A 5 -83.87 -32.02 -5.15
N VAL A 6 -83.71 -31.11 -4.19
CA VAL A 6 -83.27 -29.74 -4.38
C VAL A 6 -81.75 -29.75 -4.53
N SER A 7 -81.30 -29.35 -5.71
CA SER A 7 -79.83 -29.08 -5.95
C SER A 7 -79.49 -27.70 -5.47
N SER A 8 -78.45 -27.62 -4.56
CA SER A 8 -77.83 -26.39 -4.09
C SER A 8 -76.91 -25.81 -5.18
N PRO A 9 -76.82 -24.47 -5.32
CA PRO A 9 -75.94 -23.87 -6.28
C PRO A 9 -74.49 -23.80 -5.72
N ASP A 10 -73.55 -24.25 -6.55
CA ASP A 10 -72.08 -24.10 -6.37
C ASP A 10 -71.68 -22.63 -6.24
N SER A 11 -71.17 -22.27 -5.10
CA SER A 11 -70.46 -21.00 -4.88
C SER A 11 -69.04 -21.11 -5.43
N SER A 12 -68.84 -20.75 -6.70
CA SER A 12 -67.52 -20.52 -7.26
C SER A 12 -66.82 -19.33 -6.59
N GLY A 13 -65.98 -19.68 -5.61
CA GLY A 13 -65.09 -18.72 -4.98
C GLY A 13 -64.04 -18.17 -5.98
N VAL A 14 -64.27 -16.96 -6.41
CA VAL A 14 -63.22 -16.18 -7.14
C VAL A 14 -62.08 -15.90 -6.18
N SER A 15 -61.02 -16.66 -6.27
CA SER A 15 -59.76 -16.37 -5.58
C SER A 15 -59.09 -15.17 -6.27
N LEU A 16 -59.13 -14.01 -5.65
CA LEU A 16 -58.35 -12.83 -6.03
C LEU A 16 -56.84 -13.19 -5.95
N PRO A 17 -56.07 -12.96 -7.00
CA PRO A 17 -54.62 -13.16 -6.92
C PRO A 17 -54.03 -12.18 -5.90
N SER A 18 -53.38 -12.74 -4.87
CA SER A 18 -52.68 -11.96 -3.86
C SER A 18 -51.55 -11.16 -4.51
N SER A 19 -51.69 -9.85 -4.55
CA SER A 19 -50.72 -8.89 -5.12
C SER A 19 -49.42 -8.73 -4.32
N SER A 20 -49.19 -9.56 -3.31
CA SER A 20 -48.04 -9.48 -2.42
C SER A 20 -46.74 -10.10 -2.96
N SER A 21 -46.79 -11.00 -3.95
CA SER A 21 -45.62 -11.74 -4.41
C SER A 21 -44.70 -10.92 -5.37
N ALA A 22 -45.23 -9.90 -6.04
CA ALA A 22 -44.48 -9.12 -7.01
C ALA A 22 -43.57 -8.04 -6.32
N SER A 23 -44.05 -7.45 -5.22
CA SER A 23 -43.30 -6.45 -4.47
C SER A 23 -42.11 -7.06 -3.74
N ASP A 24 -42.26 -8.26 -3.16
CA ASP A 24 -41.20 -8.95 -2.44
C ASP A 24 -40.05 -9.39 -3.35
N SER A 25 -40.37 -9.80 -4.59
CA SER A 25 -39.35 -10.15 -5.59
C SER A 25 -38.55 -8.93 -6.09
N LEU A 26 -39.18 -7.78 -6.20
CA LEU A 26 -38.58 -6.54 -6.65
C LEU A 26 -37.65 -5.96 -5.55
N PHE A 27 -38.11 -6.03 -4.31
CA PHE A 27 -37.30 -5.57 -3.15
C PHE A 27 -36.08 -6.45 -2.92
N SER A 28 -36.20 -7.77 -3.06
CA SER A 28 -35.09 -8.72 -2.98
C SER A 28 -34.06 -8.50 -4.09
N ARG A 29 -34.47 -8.20 -5.31
CA ARG A 29 -33.56 -7.88 -6.43
C ARG A 29 -32.84 -6.55 -6.23
N LEU A 30 -33.56 -5.52 -5.76
CA LEU A 30 -32.97 -4.22 -5.43
C LEU A 30 -31.96 -4.34 -4.29
N ALA A 31 -32.29 -5.07 -3.22
CA ALA A 31 -31.37 -5.29 -2.10
C ALA A 31 -30.10 -6.05 -2.54
N SER A 32 -30.25 -7.08 -3.38
CA SER A 32 -29.11 -7.83 -3.92
C SER A 32 -28.21 -6.95 -4.81
N CYS A 33 -28.79 -6.11 -5.68
CA CYS A 33 -28.03 -5.15 -6.47
C CYS A 33 -27.28 -4.15 -5.59
N LEU A 34 -27.92 -3.64 -4.55
CA LEU A 34 -27.33 -2.65 -3.64
C LEU A 34 -26.16 -3.25 -2.84
N ILE A 35 -26.27 -4.50 -2.40
CA ILE A 35 -25.19 -5.23 -1.73
C ILE A 35 -24.01 -5.44 -2.69
N VAL A 36 -24.26 -5.85 -3.94
CA VAL A 36 -23.20 -6.02 -4.94
C VAL A 36 -22.50 -4.70 -5.25
N PHE A 37 -23.26 -3.61 -5.38
CA PHE A 37 -22.71 -2.26 -5.58
C PHE A 37 -21.87 -1.79 -4.37
N LEU A 38 -22.33 -2.04 -3.14
CA LEU A 38 -21.61 -1.71 -1.91
C LEU A 38 -20.30 -2.49 -1.81
N ILE A 39 -20.35 -3.81 -2.00
CA ILE A 39 -19.16 -4.67 -1.95
C ILE A 39 -18.19 -4.29 -3.08
N GLY A 40 -18.67 -4.10 -4.30
CA GLY A 40 -17.87 -3.67 -5.44
C GLY A 40 -17.23 -2.29 -5.21
N GLY A 41 -17.98 -1.36 -4.64
CA GLY A 41 -17.48 -0.03 -4.27
C GLY A 41 -16.41 -0.07 -3.19
N ILE A 42 -16.57 -0.89 -2.17
CA ILE A 42 -15.56 -1.08 -1.12
C ILE A 42 -14.29 -1.70 -1.69
N ILE A 43 -14.42 -2.75 -2.51
CA ILE A 43 -13.27 -3.39 -3.16
C ILE A 43 -12.55 -2.39 -4.08
N ALA A 44 -13.28 -1.64 -4.90
CA ALA A 44 -12.70 -0.60 -5.74
C ALA A 44 -12.01 0.48 -4.92
N ALA A 45 -12.61 0.94 -3.82
CA ALA A 45 -12.00 1.92 -2.92
C ALA A 45 -10.69 1.39 -2.30
N ILE A 46 -10.64 0.13 -1.89
CA ILE A 46 -9.42 -0.49 -1.36
C ILE A 46 -8.36 -0.59 -2.46
N ILE A 47 -8.72 -1.03 -3.67
CA ILE A 47 -7.79 -1.15 -4.81
C ILE A 47 -7.22 0.22 -5.21
N PHE A 48 -8.02 1.30 -5.17
CA PHE A 48 -7.56 2.64 -5.49
C PHE A 48 -6.82 3.34 -4.35
N ALA A 49 -7.34 3.27 -3.14
CA ALA A 49 -6.75 3.96 -2.00
C ALA A 49 -5.42 3.33 -1.57
N TYR A 50 -5.29 2.01 -1.67
CA TYR A 50 -4.10 1.31 -1.22
C TYR A 50 -2.82 1.68 -1.99
N PRO A 51 -2.77 1.72 -3.34
CA PRO A 51 -1.57 2.15 -4.06
C PRO A 51 -1.17 3.59 -3.76
N ILE A 52 -2.14 4.49 -3.65
CA ILE A 52 -1.87 5.91 -3.36
C ILE A 52 -1.33 6.06 -1.94
N THR A 53 -1.98 5.46 -0.95
CA THR A 53 -1.53 5.51 0.44
C THR A 53 -0.18 4.80 0.61
N ALA A 54 0.05 3.69 -0.08
CA ALA A 54 1.31 2.97 -0.07
C ALA A 54 2.47 3.82 -0.62
N VAL A 55 2.26 4.53 -1.75
CA VAL A 55 3.28 5.43 -2.33
C VAL A 55 3.53 6.61 -1.42
N VAL A 56 2.48 7.24 -0.90
CA VAL A 56 2.61 8.36 0.04
C VAL A 56 3.37 7.92 1.28
N TRP A 57 2.97 6.79 1.87
CA TRP A 57 3.61 6.27 3.09
C TRP A 57 5.06 5.85 2.86
N ALA A 58 5.37 5.23 1.71
CA ALA A 58 6.75 4.86 1.36
C ALA A 58 7.70 6.06 1.24
N ASN A 59 7.18 7.25 0.93
CA ASN A 59 7.99 8.47 0.90
C ASN A 59 8.35 8.98 2.30
N PHE A 60 7.55 8.67 3.30
CA PHE A 60 7.82 9.02 4.70
C PHE A 60 8.69 7.97 5.44
N MET A 61 8.95 6.81 4.82
CA MET A 61 9.80 5.80 5.45
C MET A 61 11.24 6.28 5.54
N PRO A 62 11.93 5.97 6.65
CA PRO A 62 13.34 6.27 6.80
C PRO A 62 14.15 5.69 5.63
N LYS A 63 15.11 6.47 5.12
CA LYS A 63 16.00 6.04 4.03
C LYS A 63 17.21 5.26 4.53
N ILE A 64 17.13 4.70 5.73
CA ILE A 64 18.21 3.99 6.39
C ILE A 64 17.71 2.68 7.00
N GLY A 65 18.50 1.62 6.81
CA GLY A 65 18.21 0.27 7.29
C GLY A 65 17.72 -0.66 6.19
N PRO A 66 18.28 -1.87 6.10
CA PRO A 66 17.89 -2.86 5.09
C PRO A 66 16.43 -3.32 5.22
N GLU A 67 15.88 -3.30 6.45
CA GLU A 67 14.48 -3.61 6.74
C GLU A 67 13.51 -2.65 6.03
N ASN A 68 13.92 -1.41 5.82
CA ASN A 68 13.10 -0.43 5.11
C ASN A 68 12.98 -0.73 3.62
N LEU A 69 13.98 -1.37 3.02
CA LEU A 69 13.84 -1.88 1.66
C LEU A 69 12.80 -2.99 1.58
N GLY A 70 12.86 -3.98 2.48
CA GLY A 70 11.88 -5.06 2.55
C GLY A 70 10.46 -4.53 2.73
N THR A 71 10.27 -3.59 3.63
CA THR A 71 8.98 -2.94 3.86
C THR A 71 8.50 -2.17 2.63
N LYS A 72 9.39 -1.44 1.93
CA LYS A 72 9.04 -0.78 0.66
C LYS A 72 8.67 -1.77 -0.45
N VAL A 73 9.39 -2.87 -0.57
CA VAL A 73 9.06 -3.94 -1.52
C VAL A 73 7.67 -4.50 -1.23
N LEU A 74 7.35 -4.79 0.03
CA LEU A 74 6.03 -5.27 0.42
C LEU A 74 4.93 -4.24 0.16
N VAL A 75 5.12 -3.01 0.63
CA VAL A 75 4.08 -1.97 0.54
C VAL A 75 3.84 -1.53 -0.89
N GLN A 76 4.87 -1.40 -1.72
CA GLN A 76 4.75 -0.96 -3.11
C GLN A 76 4.58 -2.10 -4.10
N GLY A 77 5.13 -3.27 -3.81
CA GLY A 77 5.06 -4.45 -4.68
C GLY A 77 3.79 -5.29 -4.49
N ALA A 78 3.26 -5.38 -3.26
CA ALA A 78 2.08 -6.18 -2.98
C ALA A 78 0.85 -5.82 -3.83
N PRO A 79 0.51 -4.53 -4.06
CA PRO A 79 -0.60 -4.17 -4.94
C PRO A 79 -0.45 -4.70 -6.36
N VAL A 80 0.77 -4.66 -6.90
CA VAL A 80 1.06 -5.15 -8.25
C VAL A 80 0.88 -6.66 -8.33
N VAL A 81 1.39 -7.40 -7.33
CA VAL A 81 1.25 -8.86 -7.27
C VAL A 81 -0.21 -9.27 -7.11
N VAL A 82 -0.94 -8.60 -6.23
CA VAL A 82 -2.38 -8.86 -6.01
C VAL A 82 -3.17 -8.55 -7.28
N GLY A 83 -2.89 -7.43 -7.95
CA GLY A 83 -3.53 -7.06 -9.19
C GLY A 83 -3.29 -8.08 -10.31
N ILE A 84 -2.05 -8.49 -10.52
CA ILE A 84 -1.74 -9.55 -11.50
C ILE A 84 -2.49 -10.86 -11.18
N ALA A 85 -2.59 -11.22 -9.91
CA ALA A 85 -3.30 -12.44 -9.49
C ALA A 85 -4.83 -12.35 -9.66
N LEU A 86 -5.41 -11.16 -9.47
CA LEU A 86 -6.85 -10.93 -9.60
C LEU A 86 -7.32 -10.80 -11.05
N LEU A 87 -6.46 -10.34 -11.97
CA LEU A 87 -6.81 -10.11 -13.36
C LEU A 87 -7.44 -11.35 -14.04
N PRO A 88 -6.88 -12.57 -13.96
CA PRO A 88 -7.50 -13.75 -14.56
C PRO A 88 -8.85 -14.11 -13.94
N VAL A 89 -9.04 -13.85 -12.63
CA VAL A 89 -10.30 -14.08 -11.94
C VAL A 89 -11.37 -13.10 -12.45
N LEU A 90 -11.01 -11.83 -12.64
CA LEU A 90 -11.91 -10.81 -13.20
C LEU A 90 -12.27 -11.13 -14.65
N LEU A 91 -11.32 -11.57 -15.47
CA LEU A 91 -11.56 -11.99 -16.85
C LEU A 91 -12.48 -13.21 -16.93
N ALA A 92 -12.28 -14.21 -16.07
CA ALA A 92 -13.16 -15.37 -15.99
C ALA A 92 -14.58 -15.00 -15.53
N SER A 93 -14.68 -14.06 -14.59
CA SER A 93 -15.97 -13.52 -14.13
C SER A 93 -16.70 -12.77 -15.24
N LEU A 94 -15.98 -11.97 -16.03
CA LEU A 94 -16.52 -11.26 -17.19
C LEU A 94 -17.06 -12.28 -18.22
N TYR A 95 -16.27 -13.29 -18.56
CA TYR A 95 -16.69 -14.32 -19.53
C TYR A 95 -17.97 -15.03 -19.10
N LYS A 96 -18.08 -15.41 -17.82
CA LYS A 96 -19.26 -16.06 -17.27
C LYS A 96 -20.48 -15.13 -17.18
N SER A 97 -20.25 -13.83 -17.10
CA SER A 97 -21.25 -12.78 -16.85
C SER A 97 -21.79 -12.15 -18.15
N LEU A 98 -21.25 -12.52 -19.32
CA LEU A 98 -21.67 -11.94 -20.61
C LEU A 98 -23.18 -12.08 -20.92
N SER A 99 -23.86 -13.04 -20.29
CA SER A 99 -25.31 -13.20 -20.41
C SER A 99 -26.12 -12.20 -19.59
N ASN A 100 -25.50 -11.49 -18.64
CA ASN A 100 -26.17 -10.52 -17.76
C ASN A 100 -25.49 -9.13 -17.87
N SER A 101 -26.14 -8.21 -18.58
CA SER A 101 -25.57 -6.91 -18.96
C SER A 101 -25.10 -6.08 -17.77
N THR A 102 -25.78 -6.14 -16.63
CA THR A 102 -25.43 -5.34 -15.44
C THR A 102 -24.13 -5.85 -14.78
N VAL A 103 -24.00 -7.17 -14.66
CA VAL A 103 -22.82 -7.80 -14.05
C VAL A 103 -21.61 -7.71 -14.97
N ALA A 104 -21.83 -7.81 -16.29
CA ALA A 104 -20.78 -7.61 -17.29
C ALA A 104 -20.24 -6.16 -17.26
N GLY A 105 -21.11 -5.17 -17.14
CA GLY A 105 -20.71 -3.77 -17.00
C GLY A 105 -19.82 -3.52 -15.78
N LEU A 106 -20.18 -4.07 -14.63
CA LEU A 106 -19.37 -3.98 -13.40
C LEU A 106 -18.01 -4.64 -13.56
N ALA A 107 -17.95 -5.84 -14.15
CA ALA A 107 -16.70 -6.55 -14.38
C ALA A 107 -15.76 -5.79 -15.33
N ILE A 108 -16.30 -5.15 -16.38
CA ILE A 108 -15.51 -4.30 -17.29
C ILE A 108 -14.92 -3.11 -16.54
N ILE A 109 -15.70 -2.42 -15.71
CA ILE A 109 -15.22 -1.29 -14.91
C ILE A 109 -14.08 -1.73 -13.99
N LEU A 110 -14.24 -2.86 -13.29
CA LEU A 110 -13.20 -3.38 -12.40
C LEU A 110 -11.91 -3.75 -13.16
N ILE A 111 -12.01 -4.32 -14.34
CA ILE A 111 -10.84 -4.63 -15.19
C ILE A 111 -10.13 -3.35 -15.65
N ILE A 112 -10.88 -2.34 -16.07
CA ILE A 112 -10.30 -1.05 -16.48
C ILE A 112 -9.54 -0.42 -15.31
N VAL A 113 -10.13 -0.41 -14.13
CA VAL A 113 -9.52 0.09 -12.90
C VAL A 113 -8.25 -0.67 -12.57
N GLU A 114 -8.29 -2.00 -12.62
CA GLU A 114 -7.16 -2.86 -12.33
C GLU A 114 -5.99 -2.62 -13.29
N VAL A 115 -6.26 -2.59 -14.60
CA VAL A 115 -5.26 -2.30 -15.62
C VAL A 115 -4.66 -0.92 -15.42
N PHE A 116 -5.48 0.09 -15.09
CA PHE A 116 -5.00 1.43 -14.79
C PHE A 116 -4.07 1.44 -13.57
N CYS A 117 -4.42 0.74 -12.48
CA CYS A 117 -3.57 0.62 -11.29
C CYS A 117 -2.24 -0.10 -11.60
N LEU A 118 -2.28 -1.17 -12.41
CA LEU A 118 -1.07 -1.91 -12.83
C LEU A 118 -0.12 -1.05 -13.67
N ILE A 119 -0.64 -0.13 -14.49
CA ILE A 119 0.16 0.81 -15.26
C ILE A 119 0.67 1.95 -14.37
N LEU A 120 -0.17 2.46 -13.47
CA LEU A 120 0.16 3.60 -12.63
C LEU A 120 1.21 3.24 -11.55
N ALA A 121 1.16 2.04 -10.98
CA ALA A 121 2.07 1.62 -9.91
C ALA A 121 3.56 1.69 -10.31
N PRO A 122 4.00 1.18 -11.46
CA PRO A 122 5.38 1.33 -11.93
C PRO A 122 5.76 2.80 -12.19
N LEU A 123 4.84 3.60 -12.75
CA LEU A 123 5.06 5.04 -13.00
C LEU A 123 5.29 5.81 -11.70
N LEU A 124 4.59 5.43 -10.62
CA LEU A 124 4.77 5.98 -9.28
C LEU A 124 6.03 5.43 -8.57
N GLY A 125 6.78 4.57 -9.20
CA GLY A 125 8.07 4.07 -8.71
C GLY A 125 8.02 2.77 -7.91
N ALA A 126 6.90 2.03 -7.92
CA ALA A 126 6.79 0.73 -7.24
C ALA A 126 7.84 -0.30 -7.68
N GLY A 127 8.35 -0.19 -8.91
CA GLY A 127 9.42 -1.05 -9.43
C GLY A 127 10.81 -0.77 -8.84
N LYS A 128 11.06 0.42 -8.29
CA LYS A 128 12.38 0.80 -7.76
C LYS A 128 12.85 -0.09 -6.60
N PRO A 129 12.05 -0.34 -5.54
CA PRO A 129 12.47 -1.21 -4.44
C PRO A 129 12.69 -2.65 -4.88
N VAL A 130 11.87 -3.17 -5.78
CA VAL A 130 12.01 -4.53 -6.30
C VAL A 130 13.30 -4.66 -7.11
N ALA A 131 13.58 -3.68 -7.98
CA ALA A 131 14.80 -3.67 -8.77
C ALA A 131 16.07 -3.53 -7.89
N ASP A 132 16.01 -2.74 -6.81
CA ASP A 132 17.10 -2.63 -5.84
C ASP A 132 17.28 -3.93 -5.04
N ALA A 133 16.20 -4.62 -4.68
CA ALA A 133 16.26 -5.90 -3.98
C ALA A 133 16.94 -6.99 -4.84
N ILE A 134 16.74 -6.94 -6.16
CA ILE A 134 17.36 -7.88 -7.12
C ILE A 134 18.83 -7.50 -7.41
N SER A 135 19.11 -6.21 -7.63
CA SER A 135 20.44 -5.74 -8.01
C SER A 135 21.41 -5.67 -6.83
N GLY A 136 20.89 -5.57 -5.61
CA GLY A 136 21.72 -5.35 -4.42
C GLY A 136 22.19 -3.91 -4.26
N PRO A 137 22.92 -3.62 -3.18
CA PRO A 137 23.45 -2.30 -2.88
C PRO A 137 24.73 -2.00 -3.67
N ASP A 138 24.90 -0.75 -4.04
CA ASP A 138 26.15 -0.22 -4.55
C ASP A 138 27.11 0.04 -3.40
N VAL A 139 28.40 -0.23 -3.62
CA VAL A 139 29.48 0.04 -2.68
C VAL A 139 30.24 1.27 -3.13
N ILE A 140 30.18 2.35 -2.35
CA ILE A 140 30.74 3.64 -2.69
C ILE A 140 31.83 3.99 -1.67
N ALA A 141 33.04 4.28 -2.14
CA ALA A 141 34.11 4.76 -1.29
C ALA A 141 33.92 6.27 -1.00
N ILE A 142 33.87 6.62 0.28
CA ILE A 142 33.68 7.98 0.76
C ILE A 142 35.02 8.54 1.25
N LYS A 143 35.36 9.76 0.80
CA LYS A 143 36.57 10.48 1.14
C LYS A 143 36.38 11.38 2.36
N SER A 144 35.28 12.15 2.39
CA SER A 144 34.98 13.10 3.47
C SER A 144 33.45 13.30 3.61
N CYS A 145 33.09 14.02 4.67
CA CYS A 145 31.73 14.50 4.89
C CYS A 145 31.78 16.02 5.06
N ASP A 146 31.02 16.72 4.22
CA ASP A 146 30.96 18.18 4.19
C ASP A 146 29.54 18.67 4.54
N ASN A 147 29.41 19.95 4.85
CA ASN A 147 28.14 20.64 5.09
C ASN A 147 27.24 19.98 6.15
N TYR A 148 27.85 19.31 7.14
CA TYR A 148 27.07 18.64 8.17
C TYR A 148 26.31 19.64 9.04
N THR A 149 24.98 19.49 9.11
CA THR A 149 24.09 20.22 10.01
C THR A 149 23.16 19.26 10.72
N GLN A 150 22.92 19.51 12.00
CA GLN A 150 21.97 18.75 12.80
C GLN A 150 21.10 19.70 13.58
N THR A 151 19.79 19.65 13.33
CA THR A 151 18.79 20.49 14.01
C THR A 151 17.79 19.60 14.74
N GLU A 152 17.56 19.86 16.03
CA GLU A 152 16.51 19.18 16.79
C GLU A 152 15.14 19.66 16.28
N ILE A 153 14.31 18.71 15.80
CA ILE A 153 12.95 19.00 15.32
C ILE A 153 11.97 18.83 16.46
N ASP A 154 12.10 17.74 17.22
CA ASP A 154 11.12 17.35 18.21
C ASP A 154 11.77 16.56 19.35
N ARG A 155 11.14 16.66 20.53
CA ARG A 155 11.50 15.93 21.75
C ARG A 155 10.26 15.28 22.34
N TYR A 156 10.25 13.96 22.42
CA TYR A 156 9.11 13.23 22.97
C TYR A 156 9.53 12.17 23.99
N VAL A 157 8.62 11.86 24.91
CA VAL A 157 8.84 10.87 25.95
C VAL A 157 8.11 9.58 25.60
N SER A 158 8.85 8.49 25.40
CA SER A 158 8.29 7.15 25.26
C SER A 158 8.27 6.41 26.59
N ARG A 159 7.22 5.62 26.83
CA ARG A 159 7.16 4.67 27.95
C ARG A 159 7.50 3.27 27.46
N SER A 160 8.47 2.64 28.10
CA SER A 160 8.73 1.22 27.89
C SER A 160 7.60 0.38 28.52
N LEU A 161 7.42 -0.85 28.06
CA LEU A 161 6.54 -1.85 28.70
C LEU A 161 6.84 -2.05 30.19
N SER A 162 8.08 -1.80 30.63
CA SER A 162 8.50 -1.80 32.05
C SER A 162 8.17 -0.52 32.82
N GLY A 163 7.42 0.41 32.22
CA GLY A 163 7.02 1.69 32.85
C GLY A 163 8.12 2.76 32.88
N LYS A 164 9.35 2.46 32.49
CA LYS A 164 10.45 3.44 32.44
C LYS A 164 10.19 4.49 31.34
N ARG A 165 10.36 5.75 31.70
CA ARG A 165 10.29 6.89 30.75
C ARG A 165 11.65 7.05 30.10
N LYS A 166 11.69 7.14 28.75
CA LYS A 166 12.89 7.48 27.97
C LYS A 166 12.57 8.69 27.10
N THR A 167 13.42 9.72 27.19
CA THR A 167 13.34 10.87 26.29
C THR A 167 14.01 10.50 24.98
N ASN A 168 13.30 10.66 23.88
CA ASN A 168 13.78 10.45 22.52
C ASN A 168 13.80 11.80 21.80
N PHE A 169 14.72 11.92 20.85
CA PHE A 169 14.92 13.11 20.06
C PHE A 169 14.75 12.78 18.58
N ARG A 170 14.15 13.71 17.85
CA ARG A 170 14.11 13.68 16.40
C ARG A 170 14.94 14.83 15.85
N TYR A 171 15.85 14.51 14.95
CA TYR A 171 16.76 15.46 14.34
C TYR A 171 16.58 15.51 12.83
N ALA A 172 16.57 16.71 12.24
CA ALA A 172 16.86 16.88 10.82
C ALA A 172 18.38 16.89 10.64
N ILE A 173 18.88 16.06 9.77
CA ILE A 173 20.30 15.96 9.46
C ILE A 173 20.51 16.17 7.98
N LYS A 174 21.39 17.10 7.65
CA LYS A 174 21.81 17.37 6.28
C LYS A 174 23.31 17.30 6.20
N PHE A 175 23.82 16.67 5.17
CA PHE A 175 25.26 16.58 4.90
C PHE A 175 25.51 16.12 3.46
N ASP A 176 26.72 16.34 3.02
CA ASP A 176 27.23 15.91 1.72
C ASP A 176 28.35 14.89 1.94
N LEU A 177 28.18 13.67 1.44
CA LEU A 177 29.26 12.70 1.39
C LEU A 177 30.02 12.87 0.09
N VAL A 178 31.30 13.19 0.20
CA VAL A 178 32.18 13.33 -0.96
C VAL A 178 32.84 11.99 -1.26
N THR A 179 32.60 11.47 -2.44
CA THR A 179 33.20 10.23 -2.91
C THR A 179 34.67 10.38 -3.26
N THR A 180 35.39 9.29 -3.41
CA THR A 180 36.79 9.32 -3.89
C THR A 180 36.93 9.89 -5.31
N ARG A 181 35.82 9.98 -6.08
CA ARG A 181 35.77 10.63 -7.40
C ARG A 181 35.44 12.13 -7.32
N ASN A 182 35.40 12.70 -6.10
CA ASN A 182 34.97 14.07 -5.81
C ASN A 182 33.53 14.39 -6.21
N GLU A 183 32.65 13.39 -6.27
CA GLU A 183 31.23 13.57 -6.45
C GLU A 183 30.57 13.74 -5.08
N ALA A 184 29.75 14.78 -4.93
CA ALA A 184 28.99 15.00 -3.69
C ALA A 184 27.65 14.25 -3.75
N ILE A 185 27.36 13.48 -2.70
CA ILE A 185 26.08 12.82 -2.51
C ILE A 185 25.36 13.52 -1.37
N HIS A 186 24.31 14.25 -1.72
CA HIS A 186 23.52 15.00 -0.76
C HIS A 186 22.56 14.11 0.01
N PHE A 187 22.53 14.27 1.34
CA PHE A 187 21.58 13.62 2.24
C PHE A 187 20.81 14.67 3.05
N ASP A 188 19.49 14.50 3.05
CA ASP A 188 18.57 15.30 3.87
C ASP A 188 17.50 14.33 4.40
N PHE A 189 17.52 14.06 5.70
CA PHE A 189 16.60 13.12 6.33
C PHE A 189 16.46 13.36 7.84
N ASP A 190 15.32 12.91 8.36
CA ASP A 190 15.02 12.93 9.77
C ASP A 190 15.51 11.64 10.45
N ILE A 191 16.20 11.80 11.56
CA ILE A 191 16.61 10.68 12.41
C ILE A 191 15.80 10.72 13.72
N ASP A 192 15.23 9.57 14.06
CA ASP A 192 14.63 9.33 15.37
C ASP A 192 15.59 8.46 16.18
N THR A 193 16.02 8.93 17.35
CA THR A 193 16.94 8.19 18.23
C THR A 193 16.36 6.88 18.78
N LYS A 194 15.06 6.65 18.62
CA LYS A 194 14.40 5.39 18.97
C LYS A 194 14.63 4.32 17.90
N ASN A 195 14.71 4.74 16.64
CA ASN A 195 14.77 3.84 15.49
C ASN A 195 16.20 3.82 14.91
N ASN A 196 16.76 2.61 14.76
CA ASN A 196 18.07 2.35 14.13
C ASN A 196 19.28 3.20 14.63
N PRO A 197 19.51 3.31 15.96
CA PRO A 197 20.62 4.11 16.47
C PRO A 197 21.99 3.59 16.02
N GLU A 198 22.12 2.29 15.79
CA GLU A 198 23.40 1.65 15.43
C GLU A 198 23.91 2.08 14.05
N LEU A 199 23.03 2.27 13.10
CA LEU A 199 23.40 2.68 11.74
C LEU A 199 23.70 4.17 11.64
N TYR A 200 23.01 4.99 12.44
CA TYR A 200 23.19 6.43 12.45
C TYR A 200 24.46 6.86 13.19
N ALA A 201 24.78 6.18 14.29
CA ALA A 201 25.89 6.58 15.13
C ALA A 201 27.22 6.65 14.38
N PRO A 202 27.64 5.66 13.57
CA PRO A 202 28.86 5.73 12.78
C PRO A 202 28.84 6.87 11.76
N LEU A 203 27.71 7.08 11.06
CA LEU A 203 27.58 8.12 10.04
C LEU A 203 27.65 9.51 10.65
N VAL A 204 26.89 9.77 11.72
CA VAL A 204 26.90 11.05 12.43
C VAL A 204 28.26 11.32 13.03
N LYS A 205 28.91 10.31 13.63
CA LYS A 205 30.24 10.44 14.18
C LYS A 205 31.25 10.79 13.09
N PHE A 206 31.22 10.08 11.96
CA PHE A 206 32.10 10.34 10.82
C PHE A 206 31.99 11.78 10.33
N CYS A 207 30.77 12.30 10.18
CA CYS A 207 30.57 13.68 9.72
C CYS A 207 30.95 14.73 10.77
N LYS A 208 30.69 14.50 12.06
CA LYS A 208 31.10 15.42 13.15
C LYS A 208 32.62 15.49 13.33
N ASP A 209 33.27 14.36 13.26
CA ASP A 209 34.70 14.23 13.51
C ASP A 209 35.54 14.54 12.24
N LYS A 210 34.88 14.99 11.14
CA LYS A 210 35.52 15.20 9.83
C LYS A 210 36.34 13.98 9.40
N GLY A 211 35.74 12.80 9.58
CA GLY A 211 36.39 11.54 9.28
C GLY A 211 36.80 11.43 7.80
N THR A 212 37.81 10.62 7.56
CA THR A 212 38.30 10.31 6.23
C THR A 212 38.21 8.82 5.99
N ASN A 213 37.89 8.42 4.75
CA ASN A 213 37.83 7.04 4.32
C ASN A 213 36.77 6.18 5.00
N ALA A 214 35.60 6.18 4.39
CA ALA A 214 34.50 5.28 4.75
C ALA A 214 34.00 4.54 3.52
N ILE A 215 33.18 3.51 3.77
CA ILE A 215 32.45 2.77 2.75
C ILE A 215 30.96 2.94 3.02
N LEU A 216 30.24 3.44 2.01
CA LEU A 216 28.78 3.53 1.99
C LEU A 216 28.22 2.41 1.14
N LYS A 217 27.33 1.59 1.71
CA LYS A 217 26.49 0.66 0.94
C LYS A 217 25.10 1.25 0.84
N ARG A 218 24.64 1.55 -0.36
CA ARG A 218 23.30 2.09 -0.60
C ARG A 218 22.66 1.46 -1.82
N TYR A 219 21.33 1.41 -1.81
CA TYR A 219 20.54 1.00 -2.95
C TYR A 219 20.42 2.16 -3.95
N PRO A 220 20.78 1.98 -5.25
CA PRO A 220 20.94 3.10 -6.18
C PRO A 220 19.62 3.80 -6.52
N ARG A 221 18.51 3.07 -6.60
CA ARG A 221 17.21 3.62 -7.04
C ARG A 221 16.38 4.16 -5.89
N THR A 222 16.36 3.47 -4.74
CA THR A 222 15.63 3.91 -3.54
C THR A 222 16.45 4.83 -2.65
N GLN A 223 17.77 4.86 -2.87
CA GLN A 223 18.75 5.62 -2.07
C GLN A 223 18.75 5.23 -0.57
N ILE A 224 18.26 4.03 -0.25
CA ILE A 224 18.29 3.51 1.11
C ILE A 224 19.74 3.14 1.46
N ILE A 225 20.21 3.63 2.59
CA ILE A 225 21.51 3.25 3.15
C ILE A 225 21.35 1.89 3.82
N GLN A 226 22.10 0.91 3.35
CA GLN A 226 22.16 -0.41 3.96
C GLN A 226 23.16 -0.45 5.11
N ASP A 227 24.34 0.16 4.90
CA ASP A 227 25.45 0.06 5.84
C ASP A 227 26.42 1.22 5.63
N PHE A 228 27.10 1.62 6.72
CA PHE A 228 28.15 2.64 6.69
C PHE A 228 29.31 2.21 7.55
N ILE A 229 30.46 1.95 6.92
CA ILE A 229 31.64 1.38 7.57
C ILE A 229 32.77 2.42 7.52
N VAL A 230 33.19 2.90 8.67
CA VAL A 230 34.37 3.79 8.80
C VAL A 230 35.60 2.91 8.77
N LYS A 231 36.53 3.23 7.87
CA LYS A 231 37.86 2.61 7.86
C LYS A 231 38.73 3.38 8.86
N GLY A 232 39.12 2.71 9.92
CA GLY A 232 40.11 3.23 10.89
C GLY A 232 41.48 3.42 10.30
#